data_cd587baaefb34174af75c2b40cea6899
#
_entry.id   cd587baaefb34174af75c2b40cea6899
#
_cell.length_a   1.000
_cell.length_b   1.000
_cell.length_c   1.000
_cell.angle_alpha   90.00
_cell.angle_beta   90.00
_cell.angle_gamma   90.00
#
_symmetry.space_group_name_H-M   'P 1'
#
loop_
_entity.id
_entity.type
_entity.pdbx_description
1 polymer ?
#
loop_
_entity_poly.entity_id
_entity_poly.type
_entity_poly.pdbx_seq_one_letter_code
_entity_poly.pdbx_strand_id
1 'polypeptide(L)'
;MCGSFNSFVFNHRTDEYDNCAENRARFAVEAVRAVHRQSSEISIAYKLTVRQEEPHYGNAGVVESELEIFVPMLVGAGVTSFHVTLANHSSLEDTIPPANHPYFKEQGCFLKFCDEVRQYTDKPITGVGGLTQPDFVEQQLVSGRISCAAMSRQLLADPEWPNKVAAGQIKDIHRCVRCNKKCLGGLQQHQGTHCIYEKG
;
A
#
# COMPACT_ATOMS: atom_id res chain seq x y z
N MET A 1 7.62 -8.90 6.83
CA MET A 1 7.77 -10.31 7.19
C MET A 1 6.71 -11.20 6.54
N CYS A 2 5.39 -11.05 6.77
CA CYS A 2 4.40 -11.87 6.04
C CYS A 2 4.57 -11.81 4.52
N GLY A 3 4.86 -10.64 3.96
CA GLY A 3 5.08 -10.47 2.52
C GLY A 3 6.21 -11.32 1.92
N SER A 4 7.22 -11.71 2.71
CA SER A 4 8.28 -12.61 2.23
C SER A 4 7.77 -14.05 2.09
N PHE A 5 6.87 -14.49 2.96
CA PHE A 5 6.20 -15.78 2.82
C PHE A 5 5.25 -15.80 1.62
N ASN A 6 4.53 -14.71 1.40
CA ASN A 6 3.54 -14.61 0.31
C ASN A 6 4.19 -14.58 -1.08
N SER A 7 5.45 -14.14 -1.17
CA SER A 7 6.14 -13.94 -2.44
C SER A 7 6.88 -15.20 -2.87
N PHE A 8 6.54 -15.78 -4.00
CA PHE A 8 7.30 -16.91 -4.57
C PHE A 8 8.73 -16.50 -5.00
N VAL A 9 9.04 -15.20 -5.09
CA VAL A 9 10.40 -14.71 -5.38
C VAL A 9 11.31 -14.81 -4.16
N PHE A 10 10.76 -14.63 -2.95
CA PHE A 10 11.52 -14.64 -1.69
C PHE A 10 11.29 -15.86 -0.82
N ASN A 11 10.19 -16.58 -1.03
CA ASN A 11 9.91 -17.81 -0.33
C ASN A 11 10.59 -18.97 -1.07
N HIS A 12 11.57 -19.58 -0.46
CA HIS A 12 12.31 -20.74 -0.98
C HIS A 12 12.23 -21.92 -0.01
N ARG A 13 11.13 -21.99 0.74
CA ARG A 13 10.89 -23.07 1.68
C ARG A 13 10.50 -24.35 0.93
N THR A 14 10.68 -25.50 1.59
CA THR A 14 10.33 -26.82 1.05
C THR A 14 9.29 -27.54 1.90
N ASP A 15 8.60 -26.78 2.77
CA ASP A 15 7.58 -27.27 3.70
C ASP A 15 6.17 -26.73 3.34
N GLU A 16 5.22 -26.88 4.27
CA GLU A 16 3.83 -26.48 4.11
C GLU A 16 3.59 -24.96 3.97
N TYR A 17 4.65 -24.13 4.00
CA TYR A 17 4.57 -22.69 3.82
C TYR A 17 5.00 -22.21 2.43
N ASP A 18 5.22 -23.14 1.47
CA ASP A 18 5.54 -22.83 0.08
C ASP A 18 4.90 -23.84 -0.90
N ASN A 19 5.33 -23.84 -2.15
CA ASN A 19 4.91 -24.62 -3.31
C ASN A 19 3.65 -24.11 -4.03
N CYS A 20 2.58 -23.69 -3.33
CA CYS A 20 1.36 -23.13 -3.93
C CYS A 20 0.92 -21.86 -3.21
N ALA A 21 -0.01 -21.13 -3.81
CA ALA A 21 -0.51 -19.86 -3.27
C ALA A 21 -1.13 -20.04 -1.87
N GLU A 22 -1.90 -21.12 -1.65
CA GLU A 22 -2.53 -21.45 -0.38
C GLU A 22 -1.49 -21.67 0.73
N ASN A 23 -0.41 -22.36 0.42
CA ASN A 23 0.68 -22.62 1.36
C ASN A 23 1.44 -21.34 1.68
N ARG A 24 1.72 -20.49 0.68
CA ARG A 24 2.35 -19.19 0.90
C ARG A 24 1.48 -18.23 1.70
N ALA A 25 0.16 -18.35 1.62
CA ALA A 25 -0.79 -17.58 2.45
C ALA A 25 -0.84 -18.06 3.90
N ARG A 26 -0.49 -19.34 4.18
CA ARG A 26 -0.66 -20.01 5.47
C ARG A 26 -0.11 -19.23 6.65
N PHE A 27 1.13 -18.74 6.57
CA PHE A 27 1.73 -17.98 7.67
C PHE A 27 0.94 -16.71 8.01
N ALA A 28 0.50 -15.97 6.99
CA ALA A 28 -0.32 -14.77 7.18
C ALA A 28 -1.68 -15.11 7.79
N VAL A 29 -2.33 -16.16 7.31
CA VAL A 29 -3.62 -16.67 7.81
C VAL A 29 -3.50 -17.11 9.27
N GLU A 30 -2.45 -17.83 9.64
CA GLU A 30 -2.22 -18.27 11.02
C GLU A 30 -1.95 -17.10 11.95
N ALA A 31 -1.16 -16.11 11.51
CA ALA A 31 -0.91 -14.90 12.27
C ALA A 31 -2.21 -14.10 12.52
N VAL A 32 -3.03 -13.90 11.47
CA VAL A 32 -4.33 -13.22 11.59
C VAL A 32 -5.26 -13.99 12.54
N ARG A 33 -5.36 -15.30 12.39
CA ARG A 33 -6.17 -16.15 13.29
C ARG A 33 -5.68 -16.10 14.74
N ALA A 34 -4.37 -16.04 14.97
CA ALA A 34 -3.80 -15.93 16.30
C ALA A 34 -4.21 -14.61 16.96
N VAL A 35 -4.15 -13.48 16.23
CA VAL A 35 -4.63 -12.18 16.74
C VAL A 35 -6.13 -12.21 17.00
N HIS A 36 -6.92 -12.70 16.05
CA HIS A 36 -8.39 -12.75 16.18
C HIS A 36 -8.86 -13.61 17.36
N ARG A 37 -8.16 -14.72 17.66
CA ARG A 37 -8.45 -15.54 18.84
C ARG A 37 -8.19 -14.83 20.18
N GLN A 38 -7.25 -13.88 20.23
CA GLN A 38 -6.99 -13.10 21.46
C GLN A 38 -8.09 -12.06 21.72
N SER A 39 -8.65 -11.49 20.66
CA SER A 39 -9.78 -10.56 20.74
C SER A 39 -10.52 -10.53 19.41
N SER A 40 -11.75 -11.03 19.41
CA SER A 40 -12.63 -11.00 18.24
C SER A 40 -13.13 -9.59 17.88
N GLU A 41 -13.01 -8.64 18.80
CA GLU A 41 -13.45 -7.25 18.65
C GLU A 41 -12.39 -6.35 17.99
N ILE A 42 -11.12 -6.80 17.95
CA ILE A 42 -10.05 -6.03 17.32
C ILE A 42 -10.23 -6.01 15.81
N SER A 43 -10.25 -4.80 15.25
CA SER A 43 -10.15 -4.61 13.80
C SER A 43 -8.75 -4.96 13.29
N ILE A 44 -8.66 -5.85 12.31
CA ILE A 44 -7.39 -6.29 11.72
C ILE A 44 -7.25 -5.70 10.31
N ALA A 45 -6.46 -4.64 10.20
CA ALA A 45 -6.06 -4.09 8.92
C ALA A 45 -4.84 -4.84 8.37
N TYR A 46 -4.99 -5.50 7.23
CA TYR A 46 -3.90 -6.23 6.58
C TYR A 46 -3.27 -5.41 5.47
N LYS A 47 -1.97 -5.13 5.58
CA LYS A 47 -1.23 -4.49 4.48
C LYS A 47 -0.88 -5.53 3.43
N LEU A 48 -1.64 -5.52 2.35
CA LEU A 48 -1.49 -6.41 1.21
C LEU A 48 -0.59 -5.75 0.16
N THR A 49 0.55 -6.39 -0.08
CA THR A 49 1.47 -5.98 -1.14
C THR A 49 1.15 -6.79 -2.38
N VAL A 50 0.83 -6.10 -3.46
CA VAL A 50 0.54 -6.69 -4.76
C VAL A 50 1.74 -6.48 -5.69
N ARG A 51 2.03 -7.48 -6.52
CA ARG A 51 3.07 -7.46 -7.53
C ARG A 51 2.43 -7.57 -8.91
N GLN A 52 2.83 -6.69 -9.84
CA GLN A 52 2.40 -6.73 -11.23
C GLN A 52 3.36 -7.58 -12.06
N GLU A 53 2.82 -8.43 -12.93
CA GLU A 53 3.61 -9.29 -13.81
C GLU A 53 3.88 -8.65 -15.18
N GLU A 54 2.88 -7.99 -15.77
CA GLU A 54 2.98 -7.41 -17.12
C GLU A 54 2.53 -5.92 -17.17
N PRO A 55 3.42 -4.96 -17.41
CA PRO A 55 4.89 -5.09 -17.30
C PRO A 55 5.31 -5.42 -15.87
N HIS A 56 6.46 -6.09 -15.72
CA HIS A 56 6.92 -6.56 -14.43
C HIS A 56 7.32 -5.42 -13.50
N TYR A 57 6.58 -5.22 -12.41
CA TYR A 57 6.87 -4.28 -11.33
C TYR A 57 6.61 -4.90 -9.96
N GLY A 58 7.53 -4.65 -9.05
CA GLY A 58 7.52 -5.26 -7.75
C GLY A 58 8.18 -6.63 -7.75
N ASN A 59 8.65 -7.06 -6.59
CA ASN A 59 9.23 -8.39 -6.39
C ASN A 59 8.86 -8.98 -5.03
N ALA A 60 7.97 -8.32 -4.29
CA ALA A 60 7.49 -8.75 -2.98
C ALA A 60 5.96 -8.82 -2.96
N GLY A 61 5.45 -9.77 -2.20
CA GLY A 61 4.00 -9.93 -2.04
C GLY A 61 3.37 -10.89 -3.04
N VAL A 62 2.08 -10.71 -3.22
CA VAL A 62 1.20 -11.60 -4.00
C VAL A 62 1.14 -11.11 -5.44
N VAL A 63 1.19 -12.00 -6.41
CA VAL A 63 0.92 -11.65 -7.81
C VAL A 63 -0.58 -11.42 -8.03
N GLU A 64 -0.92 -10.59 -9.01
CA GLU A 64 -2.31 -10.25 -9.32
C GLU A 64 -3.17 -11.51 -9.53
N SER A 65 -2.64 -12.51 -10.23
CA SER A 65 -3.32 -13.79 -10.52
C SER A 65 -3.59 -14.68 -9.29
N GLU A 66 -2.96 -14.42 -8.15
CA GLU A 66 -3.17 -15.19 -6.91
C GLU A 66 -4.08 -14.48 -5.89
N LEU A 67 -4.55 -13.27 -6.21
CA LEU A 67 -5.44 -12.52 -5.29
C LEU A 67 -6.73 -13.26 -5.00
N GLU A 68 -7.25 -14.04 -5.96
CA GLU A 68 -8.44 -14.88 -5.80
C GLU A 68 -8.32 -15.92 -4.68
N ILE A 69 -7.07 -16.32 -4.35
CA ILE A 69 -6.76 -17.26 -3.27
C ILE A 69 -6.46 -16.50 -1.97
N PHE A 70 -5.54 -15.55 -2.03
CA PHE A 70 -5.05 -14.85 -0.83
C PHE A 70 -6.12 -14.01 -0.14
N VAL A 71 -6.93 -13.26 -0.90
CA VAL A 71 -7.89 -12.32 -0.31
C VAL A 71 -9.00 -13.06 0.45
N PRO A 72 -9.69 -14.08 -0.11
CA PRO A 72 -10.69 -14.84 0.63
C PRO A 72 -10.12 -15.57 1.84
N MET A 73 -8.91 -16.14 1.75
CA MET A 73 -8.26 -16.81 2.88
C MET A 73 -7.99 -15.86 4.05
N LEU A 74 -7.53 -14.63 3.76
CA LEU A 74 -7.28 -13.60 4.77
C LEU A 74 -8.59 -13.10 5.40
N VAL A 75 -9.62 -12.87 4.59
CA VAL A 75 -10.96 -12.50 5.08
C VAL A 75 -11.52 -13.59 5.99
N GLY A 76 -11.46 -14.86 5.56
CA GLY A 76 -11.89 -16.02 6.36
C GLY A 76 -11.06 -16.24 7.64
N ALA A 77 -9.85 -15.66 7.73
CA ALA A 77 -9.03 -15.68 8.94
C ALA A 77 -9.40 -14.57 9.95
N GLY A 78 -10.11 -13.51 9.50
CA GLY A 78 -10.53 -12.40 10.37
C GLY A 78 -9.99 -11.02 9.96
N VAL A 79 -9.43 -10.86 8.75
CA VAL A 79 -9.07 -9.53 8.22
C VAL A 79 -10.34 -8.70 8.01
N THR A 80 -10.36 -7.50 8.56
CA THR A 80 -11.50 -6.57 8.50
C THR A 80 -11.31 -5.45 7.48
N SER A 81 -10.07 -5.18 7.05
CA SER A 81 -9.77 -4.19 6.02
C SER A 81 -8.41 -4.47 5.37
N PHE A 82 -8.20 -3.94 4.17
CA PHE A 82 -6.95 -4.05 3.44
C PHE A 82 -6.31 -2.70 3.19
N HIS A 83 -4.99 -2.59 3.35
CA HIS A 83 -4.18 -1.49 2.85
C HIS A 83 -3.36 -2.01 1.67
N VAL A 84 -3.77 -1.63 0.47
CA VAL A 84 -3.21 -2.18 -0.76
C VAL A 84 -2.08 -1.31 -1.31
N THR A 85 -0.96 -1.92 -1.65
CA THR A 85 0.22 -1.22 -2.18
C THR A 85 1.04 -2.14 -3.09
N LEU A 86 2.02 -1.58 -3.80
CA LEU A 86 3.09 -2.32 -4.46
C LEU A 86 4.37 -2.23 -3.59
N ALA A 87 5.22 -3.24 -3.61
CA ALA A 87 6.57 -3.17 -3.06
C ALA A 87 7.59 -3.84 -3.96
N ASN A 88 8.77 -3.24 -4.00
CA ASN A 88 9.94 -3.78 -4.66
C ASN A 88 11.15 -3.64 -3.72
N HIS A 89 11.72 -4.75 -3.28
CA HIS A 89 12.88 -4.75 -2.40
C HIS A 89 14.19 -4.46 -3.15
N SER A 90 14.21 -4.64 -4.46
CA SER A 90 15.37 -4.33 -5.30
C SER A 90 15.39 -2.87 -5.75
N SER A 91 14.23 -2.20 -5.79
CA SER A 91 14.10 -0.80 -6.19
C SER A 91 13.07 -0.08 -5.33
N LEU A 92 13.54 0.80 -4.46
CA LEU A 92 12.63 1.65 -3.67
C LEU A 92 11.87 2.66 -4.54
N GLU A 93 12.34 2.98 -5.72
CA GLU A 93 11.66 3.89 -6.64
C GLU A 93 10.35 3.32 -7.18
N ASP A 94 10.23 2.00 -7.33
CA ASP A 94 8.97 1.37 -7.69
C ASP A 94 7.95 1.45 -6.53
N THR A 95 8.41 1.29 -5.28
CA THR A 95 7.58 1.38 -4.08
C THR A 95 7.24 2.83 -3.72
N ILE A 96 8.17 3.75 -3.97
CA ILE A 96 8.06 5.19 -3.66
C ILE A 96 8.31 6.00 -4.94
N PRO A 97 7.44 5.88 -5.95
CA PRO A 97 7.73 6.38 -7.27
C PRO A 97 7.91 7.90 -7.30
N PRO A 98 9.02 8.39 -7.92
CA PRO A 98 9.21 9.81 -8.18
C PRO A 98 8.23 10.30 -9.24
N ALA A 99 8.15 11.63 -9.43
CA ALA A 99 7.26 12.21 -10.42
C ALA A 99 7.57 11.81 -11.87
N ASN A 100 8.84 11.49 -12.15
CA ASN A 100 9.33 11.06 -13.46
C ASN A 100 9.47 9.54 -13.60
N HIS A 101 8.86 8.76 -12.69
CA HIS A 101 8.88 7.30 -12.81
C HIS A 101 8.28 6.88 -14.16
N PRO A 102 8.90 5.97 -14.92
CA PRO A 102 8.46 5.64 -16.27
C PRO A 102 7.03 5.10 -16.33
N TYR A 103 6.57 4.39 -15.30
CA TYR A 103 5.26 3.77 -15.24
C TYR A 103 4.32 4.38 -14.16
N PHE A 104 4.80 4.57 -12.93
CA PHE A 104 4.01 5.04 -11.78
C PHE A 104 4.07 6.56 -11.57
N LYS A 105 4.06 7.36 -12.64
CA LYS A 105 4.15 8.83 -12.58
C LYS A 105 2.84 9.52 -12.18
N GLU A 106 1.70 8.88 -12.44
CA GLU A 106 0.39 9.49 -12.18
C GLU A 106 0.00 9.42 -10.71
N GLN A 107 -0.88 10.33 -10.28
CA GLN A 107 -1.52 10.29 -8.99
C GLN A 107 -2.45 9.07 -8.91
N GLY A 108 -2.48 8.40 -7.74
CA GLY A 108 -3.25 7.17 -7.59
C GLY A 108 -2.67 5.96 -8.32
N CYS A 109 -1.36 5.97 -8.64
CA CYS A 109 -0.70 4.96 -9.47
C CYS A 109 -0.85 3.51 -8.98
N PHE A 110 -1.18 3.30 -7.70
CA PHE A 110 -1.41 1.95 -7.14
C PHE A 110 -2.89 1.62 -6.93
N LEU A 111 -3.81 2.53 -7.27
CA LEU A 111 -5.24 2.28 -7.06
C LEU A 111 -5.80 1.16 -7.94
N LYS A 112 -5.15 0.87 -9.08
CA LYS A 112 -5.52 -0.29 -9.90
C LYS A 112 -5.43 -1.60 -9.11
N PHE A 113 -4.48 -1.75 -8.18
CA PHE A 113 -4.40 -2.92 -7.32
C PHE A 113 -5.54 -2.99 -6.29
N CYS A 114 -6.11 -1.83 -5.93
CA CYS A 114 -7.34 -1.79 -5.12
C CYS A 114 -8.52 -2.34 -5.93
N ASP A 115 -8.59 -2.02 -7.23
CA ASP A 115 -9.64 -2.53 -8.12
C ASP A 115 -9.55 -4.05 -8.25
N GLU A 116 -8.33 -4.61 -8.38
CA GLU A 116 -8.12 -6.06 -8.42
C GLU A 116 -8.52 -6.74 -7.09
N VAL A 117 -8.09 -6.20 -5.95
CA VAL A 117 -8.45 -6.74 -4.63
C VAL A 117 -9.96 -6.66 -4.41
N ARG A 118 -10.64 -5.61 -4.90
CA ARG A 118 -12.09 -5.42 -4.76
C ARG A 118 -12.91 -6.54 -5.40
N GLN A 119 -12.39 -7.24 -6.39
CA GLN A 119 -13.08 -8.35 -7.04
C GLN A 119 -13.32 -9.53 -6.07
N TYR A 120 -12.54 -9.63 -5.00
CA TYR A 120 -12.54 -10.78 -4.08
C TYR A 120 -13.00 -10.44 -2.66
N THR A 121 -13.37 -9.18 -2.38
CA THR A 121 -13.84 -8.77 -1.04
C THR A 121 -14.69 -7.50 -1.08
N ASP A 122 -15.65 -7.42 -0.16
CA ASP A 122 -16.43 -6.23 0.18
C ASP A 122 -15.82 -5.40 1.32
N LYS A 123 -14.72 -5.89 1.93
CA LYS A 123 -14.07 -5.21 3.05
C LYS A 123 -13.53 -3.84 2.65
N PRO A 124 -13.45 -2.89 3.60
CA PRO A 124 -12.85 -1.58 3.36
C PRO A 124 -11.43 -1.69 2.80
N ILE A 125 -11.13 -0.90 1.75
CA ILE A 125 -9.81 -0.84 1.14
C ILE A 125 -9.22 0.55 1.33
N THR A 126 -8.02 0.60 1.90
CA THR A 126 -7.18 1.79 1.96
C THR A 126 -6.25 1.79 0.75
N GLY A 127 -6.38 2.81 -0.10
CA GLY A 127 -5.53 2.99 -1.28
C GLY A 127 -4.39 3.97 -1.03
N VAL A 128 -3.28 3.77 -1.72
CA VAL A 128 -2.08 4.63 -1.69
C VAL A 128 -1.53 4.82 -3.11
N GLY A 129 -0.62 5.75 -3.30
CA GLY A 129 0.07 5.94 -4.57
C GLY A 129 0.08 7.39 -5.05
N GLY A 130 0.87 8.26 -4.41
CA GLY A 130 1.04 9.65 -4.84
C GLY A 130 -0.22 10.50 -4.72
N LEU A 131 -1.11 10.18 -3.79
CA LEU A 131 -2.33 10.94 -3.50
C LEU A 131 -1.96 12.29 -2.88
N THR A 132 -2.30 13.39 -3.57
CA THR A 132 -1.92 14.74 -3.15
C THR A 132 -3.03 15.77 -3.38
N GLN A 133 -3.88 15.58 -4.40
CA GLN A 133 -4.93 16.54 -4.78
C GLN A 133 -6.25 16.18 -4.10
N PRO A 134 -6.85 17.12 -3.34
CA PRO A 134 -8.09 16.84 -2.61
C PRO A 134 -9.23 16.36 -3.50
N ASP A 135 -9.51 17.05 -4.60
CA ASP A 135 -10.61 16.69 -5.51
C ASP A 135 -10.45 15.28 -6.11
N PHE A 136 -9.21 14.90 -6.44
CA PHE A 136 -8.94 13.54 -6.92
C PHE A 136 -9.19 12.51 -5.83
N VAL A 137 -8.71 12.78 -4.60
CA VAL A 137 -8.90 11.87 -3.46
C VAL A 137 -10.37 11.72 -3.14
N GLU A 138 -11.11 12.82 -3.07
CA GLU A 138 -12.55 12.83 -2.84
C GLU A 138 -13.30 12.01 -3.89
N GLN A 139 -12.97 12.17 -5.16
CA GLN A 139 -13.55 11.38 -6.24
C GLN A 139 -13.37 9.86 -6.03
N GLN A 140 -12.17 9.43 -5.58
CA GLN A 140 -11.92 8.01 -5.33
C GLN A 140 -12.73 7.47 -4.14
N LEU A 141 -12.95 8.31 -3.11
CA LEU A 141 -13.76 7.96 -1.93
C LEU A 141 -15.25 7.92 -2.29
N VAL A 142 -15.77 8.95 -2.95
CA VAL A 142 -17.20 9.05 -3.33
C VAL A 142 -17.60 7.95 -4.33
N SER A 143 -16.70 7.60 -5.25
CA SER A 143 -16.94 6.48 -6.19
C SER A 143 -16.91 5.10 -5.51
N GLY A 144 -16.51 5.01 -4.25
CA GLY A 144 -16.36 3.74 -3.53
C GLY A 144 -15.16 2.90 -3.97
N ARG A 145 -14.28 3.45 -4.83
CA ARG A 145 -13.06 2.76 -5.28
C ARG A 145 -12.14 2.41 -4.11
N ILE A 146 -12.00 3.34 -3.18
CA ILE A 146 -11.32 3.16 -1.89
C ILE A 146 -12.20 3.67 -0.76
N SER A 147 -12.02 3.10 0.43
CA SER A 147 -12.71 3.52 1.65
C SER A 147 -11.89 4.52 2.46
N CYS A 148 -10.57 4.54 2.25
CA CYS A 148 -9.63 5.42 2.93
C CYS A 148 -8.43 5.70 2.03
N ALA A 149 -7.92 6.93 2.08
CA ALA A 149 -6.71 7.35 1.36
C ALA A 149 -5.50 7.39 2.29
N ALA A 150 -4.47 6.61 1.99
CA ALA A 150 -3.20 6.65 2.73
C ALA A 150 -2.21 7.60 2.06
N MET A 151 -1.62 8.47 2.87
CA MET A 151 -0.64 9.46 2.43
C MET A 151 0.60 9.42 3.33
N SER A 152 1.78 9.38 2.73
CA SER A 152 3.06 9.48 3.44
C SER A 152 3.77 10.78 3.06
N ARG A 153 4.36 10.85 1.88
CA ARG A 153 5.11 12.03 1.42
C ARG A 153 4.28 13.32 1.36
N GLN A 154 2.95 13.21 1.11
CA GLN A 154 2.07 14.39 1.15
C GLN A 154 1.98 14.96 2.56
N LEU A 155 1.86 14.12 3.59
CA LEU A 155 1.81 14.58 4.98
C LEU A 155 3.18 15.04 5.50
N LEU A 156 4.29 14.59 4.91
CA LEU A 156 5.60 15.21 5.13
C LEU A 156 5.72 16.59 4.48
N ALA A 157 5.09 16.79 3.34
CA ALA A 157 5.08 18.10 2.65
C ALA A 157 4.16 19.10 3.35
N ASP A 158 3.04 18.64 3.87
CA ASP A 158 2.04 19.42 4.57
C ASP A 158 1.29 18.55 5.60
N PRO A 159 1.71 18.56 6.87
CA PRO A 159 1.03 17.81 7.93
C PRO A 159 -0.42 18.27 8.15
N GLU A 160 -0.72 19.55 7.85
CA GLU A 160 -2.05 20.13 7.98
C GLU A 160 -2.96 19.87 6.77
N TRP A 161 -2.54 19.05 5.82
CA TRP A 161 -3.32 18.74 4.62
C TRP A 161 -4.80 18.40 4.93
N PRO A 162 -5.12 17.48 5.85
CA PRO A 162 -6.51 17.13 6.15
C PRO A 162 -7.31 18.33 6.73
N ASN A 163 -6.69 19.09 7.62
CA ASN A 163 -7.32 20.27 8.25
C ASN A 163 -7.56 21.38 7.22
N LYS A 164 -6.62 21.63 6.32
CA LYS A 164 -6.75 22.58 5.23
C LYS A 164 -7.86 22.18 4.26
N VAL A 165 -7.95 20.91 3.93
CA VAL A 165 -9.04 20.38 3.07
C VAL A 165 -10.39 20.60 3.76
N ALA A 166 -10.53 20.22 5.02
CA ALA A 166 -11.77 20.40 5.78
C ALA A 166 -12.17 21.87 5.90
N ALA A 167 -11.21 22.79 5.98
CA ALA A 167 -11.43 24.23 6.04
C ALA A 167 -11.60 24.93 4.67
N GLY A 168 -11.53 24.18 3.56
CA GLY A 168 -11.59 24.76 2.21
C GLY A 168 -10.33 25.53 1.78
N GLN A 169 -9.24 25.44 2.54
CA GLN A 169 -7.98 26.17 2.32
C GLN A 169 -7.07 25.45 1.32
N ILE A 170 -7.62 25.04 0.18
CA ILE A 170 -6.94 24.18 -0.82
C ILE A 170 -5.68 24.85 -1.41
N LYS A 171 -5.72 26.20 -1.53
CA LYS A 171 -4.61 26.98 -2.09
C LYS A 171 -3.39 27.04 -1.17
N ASP A 172 -3.59 26.81 0.14
CA ASP A 172 -2.53 26.87 1.16
C ASP A 172 -1.83 25.53 1.35
N ILE A 173 -2.22 24.50 0.61
CA ILE A 173 -1.64 23.16 0.69
C ILE A 173 -0.28 23.12 -0.03
N HIS A 174 0.77 22.76 0.69
CA HIS A 174 2.06 22.40 0.12
C HIS A 174 1.98 20.99 -0.50
N ARG A 175 1.82 20.90 -1.80
CA ARG A 175 1.70 19.62 -2.49
C ARG A 175 3.06 18.93 -2.66
N CYS A 176 3.11 17.66 -2.30
CA CYS A 176 4.30 16.84 -2.54
C CYS A 176 4.57 16.72 -4.05
N VAL A 177 5.72 17.22 -4.48
CA VAL A 177 6.18 17.13 -5.88
C VAL A 177 6.87 15.80 -6.21
N ARG A 178 6.83 14.84 -5.32
CA ARG A 178 7.41 13.49 -5.45
C ARG A 178 8.88 13.49 -5.93
N CYS A 179 9.68 14.44 -5.46
CA CYS A 179 11.08 14.58 -5.85
C CYS A 179 12.02 13.57 -5.17
N ASN A 180 11.58 12.92 -4.11
CA ASN A 180 12.35 11.96 -3.27
C ASN A 180 13.66 12.52 -2.66
N LYS A 181 13.94 13.83 -2.76
CA LYS A 181 15.25 14.41 -2.42
C LYS A 181 15.58 14.29 -0.93
N LYS A 182 14.78 14.90 -0.05
CA LYS A 182 15.04 14.92 1.40
C LYS A 182 14.34 13.78 2.14
N CYS A 183 13.21 13.27 1.65
CA CYS A 183 12.51 12.16 2.29
C CYS A 183 13.23 10.82 2.04
N LEU A 184 13.23 10.30 0.83
CA LEU A 184 13.91 9.05 0.50
C LEU A 184 15.44 9.22 0.50
N GLY A 185 15.96 10.29 -0.10
CA GLY A 185 17.39 10.59 -0.11
C GLY A 185 17.96 10.83 1.28
N GLY A 186 17.24 11.52 2.16
CA GLY A 186 17.62 11.68 3.56
C GLY A 186 17.67 10.36 4.32
N LEU A 187 16.69 9.49 4.10
CA LEU A 187 16.67 8.15 4.68
C LEU A 187 17.88 7.32 4.22
N GLN A 188 18.19 7.33 2.92
CA GLN A 188 19.34 6.62 2.35
C GLN A 188 20.70 7.14 2.85
N GLN A 189 20.75 8.42 3.23
CA GLN A 189 21.95 9.06 3.80
C GLN A 189 21.97 9.04 5.34
N HIS A 190 21.05 8.36 6.01
CA HIS A 190 20.89 8.32 7.46
C HIS A 190 20.69 9.71 8.12
N GLN A 191 20.12 10.67 7.37
CA GLN A 191 19.85 12.05 7.83
C GLN A 191 18.40 12.25 8.29
N GLY A 192 17.65 11.17 8.40
CA GLY A 192 16.22 11.24 8.69
C GLY A 192 15.35 11.51 7.46
N THR A 193 14.07 11.71 7.71
CA THR A 193 13.07 11.89 6.63
C THR A 193 12.45 13.27 6.75
N HIS A 194 12.74 14.14 5.79
CA HIS A 194 12.29 15.53 5.74
C HIS A 194 11.67 15.88 4.40
N CYS A 195 10.93 17.00 4.34
CA CYS A 195 10.46 17.53 3.07
C CYS A 195 11.33 18.73 2.61
N ILE A 196 11.35 18.99 1.31
CA ILE A 196 12.02 20.18 0.75
C ILE A 196 11.34 21.50 1.22
N TYR A 197 10.06 21.43 1.64
CA TYR A 197 9.31 22.56 2.17
C TYR A 197 9.61 22.85 3.64
N GLU A 198 10.24 21.95 4.35
CA GLU A 198 10.62 22.15 5.74
C GLU A 198 11.73 23.22 5.82
N LYS A 199 11.42 24.30 6.52
CA LYS A 199 12.42 25.33 6.82
C LYS A 199 13.33 24.78 7.91
N GLY A 200 14.62 24.67 7.63
CA GLY A 200 15.64 24.26 8.60
C GLY A 200 15.79 25.23 9.75
#